data_d5d73d611dfadc1b003398e88a64ec09
#
_entry.id   d5d73d611dfadc1b003398e88a64ec09
#
_cell.length_a   1.000
_cell.length_b   1.000
_cell.length_c   1.000
_cell.angle_alpha   90.00
_cell.angle_beta   90.00
_cell.angle_gamma   90.00
#
_symmetry.space_group_name_H-M   'P 1'
#
loop_
_entity.id
_entity.type
_entity.pdbx_description
1 polymer ?
#
loop_
_entity_poly.entity_id
_entity_poly.type
_entity_poly.pdbx_seq_one_letter_code
_entity_poly.pdbx_strand_id
1 'polypeptide(L)'
;MTATKLDLVKVEDWGLFTDTTKPIIIAGPCSAESEQQVFETAKGLKAAGVEVLRAGIWKPRTRPNCFEGVGSEGLVWMKRVQRELGMKISTEVANVKHVYEALKAGVDMLWIGARTSANPFAMQEIADALKGTDIPVLVKNPVNPDVELWIGALERLNMAGLKKIGVIHRGFSAYVKSKYRNVPQWQLPIEIKRRFPDMLMICDPSHISGKREYIQEVSQQAMDLGFDGLIIESHICPEIALSDAAQQVTPTSLREILGKLIIRDIDSENIEYKENIDELRAQNTTERNREEVALTSK
;
A
#
# COMPACT_ATOMS: atom_id res chain seq x y z
N MET A 1 -21.29 -12.59 -15.07
CA MET A 1 -20.81 -13.01 -13.73
C MET A 1 -21.52 -12.15 -12.71
N THR A 2 -22.12 -12.76 -11.68
CA THR A 2 -22.73 -12.01 -10.56
C THR A 2 -21.64 -11.20 -9.88
N ALA A 3 -21.90 -9.92 -9.60
CA ALA A 3 -20.95 -9.06 -8.88
C ALA A 3 -20.63 -9.70 -7.53
N THR A 4 -19.37 -10.04 -7.29
CA THR A 4 -18.91 -10.61 -6.01
C THR A 4 -19.11 -9.55 -4.93
N LYS A 5 -19.77 -9.92 -3.85
CA LYS A 5 -19.92 -9.09 -2.66
C LYS A 5 -18.89 -9.59 -1.63
N LEU A 6 -17.95 -8.73 -1.21
CA LEU A 6 -17.06 -9.01 -0.11
C LEU A 6 -17.76 -8.67 1.22
N ASP A 7 -17.59 -9.54 2.22
CA ASP A 7 -18.03 -9.30 3.60
C ASP A 7 -16.91 -8.59 4.35
N LEU A 8 -16.98 -7.25 4.41
CA LEU A 8 -15.93 -6.40 4.97
C LEU A 8 -16.39 -5.74 6.27
N VAL A 9 -15.45 -5.58 7.18
CA VAL A 9 -15.57 -4.74 8.38
C VAL A 9 -15.00 -3.36 8.05
N LYS A 10 -15.74 -2.30 8.39
CA LYS A 10 -15.30 -0.93 8.18
C LYS A 10 -14.03 -0.63 8.97
N VAL A 11 -13.19 0.26 8.46
CA VAL A 11 -11.87 0.57 9.04
C VAL A 11 -11.96 1.12 10.46
N GLU A 12 -13.03 1.82 10.81
CA GLU A 12 -13.30 2.34 12.15
C GLU A 12 -13.36 1.21 13.20
N ASP A 13 -13.82 0.03 12.79
CA ASP A 13 -13.99 -1.14 13.66
C ASP A 13 -12.74 -2.06 13.68
N TRP A 14 -11.65 -1.66 13.00
CA TRP A 14 -10.43 -2.48 13.01
C TRP A 14 -9.67 -2.44 14.35
N GLY A 15 -9.89 -1.37 15.13
CA GLY A 15 -9.18 -1.15 16.40
C GLY A 15 -7.68 -0.86 16.21
N LEU A 16 -7.30 -0.42 15.01
CA LEU A 16 -5.90 -0.20 14.63
C LEU A 16 -5.54 1.28 14.60
N PHE A 17 -6.47 2.15 14.23
CA PHE A 17 -6.29 3.58 14.08
C PHE A 17 -7.13 4.33 15.12
N THR A 18 -6.62 5.46 15.62
CA THR A 18 -7.31 6.25 16.65
C THR A 18 -8.32 7.23 16.07
N ASP A 19 -8.08 7.72 14.85
CA ASP A 19 -8.93 8.68 14.16
C ASP A 19 -8.99 8.36 12.67
N THR A 20 -10.06 7.77 12.22
CA THR A 20 -10.31 7.41 10.81
C THR A 20 -11.03 8.49 10.02
N THR A 21 -11.34 9.63 10.65
CA THR A 21 -11.89 10.82 9.96
C THR A 21 -10.80 11.61 9.22
N LYS A 22 -9.52 11.32 9.52
CA LYS A 22 -8.36 11.87 8.86
C LYS A 22 -7.69 10.80 7.99
N PRO A 23 -6.89 11.21 6.98
CA PRO A 23 -6.13 10.24 6.20
C PRO A 23 -5.25 9.36 7.07
N ILE A 24 -5.37 8.05 6.89
CA ILE A 24 -4.56 7.05 7.58
C ILE A 24 -3.13 7.12 7.04
N ILE A 25 -2.15 7.26 7.94
CA ILE A 25 -0.74 7.33 7.55
C ILE A 25 0.02 6.12 8.11
N ILE A 26 0.51 5.31 7.19
CA ILE A 26 1.40 4.17 7.47
C ILE A 26 2.77 4.56 6.94
N ALA A 27 3.80 4.56 7.78
CA ALA A 27 5.12 4.94 7.29
C ALA A 27 6.25 4.14 7.98
N GLY A 28 7.41 4.09 7.32
CA GLY A 28 8.58 3.42 7.83
C GLY A 28 9.53 3.00 6.71
N PRO A 29 10.65 2.37 7.03
CA PRO A 29 11.67 2.10 6.04
C PRO A 29 11.23 1.06 5.01
N CYS A 30 11.75 1.17 3.79
CA CYS A 30 11.58 0.15 2.76
C CYS A 30 11.98 -1.22 3.30
N SER A 31 13.14 -1.28 3.97
CA SER A 31 13.65 -2.47 4.64
C SER A 31 14.05 -2.14 6.08
N ALA A 32 13.79 -3.07 7.00
CA ALA A 32 14.53 -3.12 8.26
C ALA A 32 15.97 -3.54 7.96
N GLU A 33 16.95 -2.78 8.42
CA GLU A 33 18.36 -2.95 8.11
C GLU A 33 19.24 -3.12 9.37
N SER A 34 18.84 -2.47 10.46
CA SER A 34 19.38 -2.65 11.80
C SER A 34 18.36 -2.23 12.86
N GLU A 35 18.52 -2.70 14.07
CA GLU A 35 17.66 -2.32 15.19
C GLU A 35 17.64 -0.80 15.40
N GLN A 36 18.83 -0.17 15.36
CA GLN A 36 18.97 1.26 15.51
C GLN A 36 18.23 2.04 14.41
N GLN A 37 18.41 1.64 13.15
CA GLN A 37 17.75 2.26 12.01
C GLN A 37 16.22 2.19 12.13
N VAL A 38 15.67 1.02 12.47
CA VAL A 38 14.22 0.83 12.66
C VAL A 38 13.70 1.68 13.80
N PHE A 39 14.38 1.66 14.95
CA PHE A 39 13.93 2.36 16.15
C PHE A 39 14.00 3.88 16.02
N GLU A 40 15.11 4.43 15.49
CA GLU A 40 15.25 5.89 15.29
C GLU A 40 14.28 6.40 14.21
N THR A 41 14.06 5.62 13.14
CA THR A 41 13.04 5.96 12.14
C THR A 41 11.64 5.98 12.79
N ALA A 42 11.29 4.97 13.56
CA ALA A 42 9.99 4.87 14.24
C ALA A 42 9.78 6.03 15.24
N LYS A 43 10.81 6.39 16.01
CA LYS A 43 10.78 7.52 16.94
C LYS A 43 10.49 8.85 16.23
N GLY A 44 11.15 9.09 15.11
CA GLY A 44 10.90 10.28 14.29
C GLY A 44 9.48 10.28 13.68
N LEU A 45 9.00 9.14 13.24
CA LEU A 45 7.64 8.97 12.68
C LEU A 45 6.57 9.15 13.76
N LYS A 46 6.76 8.62 14.96
CA LYS A 46 5.83 8.85 16.08
C LYS A 46 5.73 10.36 16.41
N ALA A 47 6.85 11.07 16.40
CA ALA A 47 6.87 12.52 16.59
C ALA A 47 6.17 13.29 15.44
N ALA A 48 6.05 12.69 14.26
CA ALA A 48 5.29 13.20 13.14
C ALA A 48 3.79 12.79 13.14
N GLY A 49 3.33 12.07 14.18
CA GLY A 49 1.94 11.64 14.33
C GLY A 49 1.59 10.33 13.63
N VAL A 50 2.56 9.56 13.17
CA VAL A 50 2.33 8.25 12.53
C VAL A 50 2.03 7.19 13.60
N GLU A 51 0.94 6.46 13.43
CA GLU A 51 0.50 5.42 14.38
C GLU A 51 1.03 4.03 14.02
N VAL A 52 1.19 3.74 12.72
CA VAL A 52 1.57 2.43 12.22
C VAL A 52 2.94 2.49 11.54
N LEU A 53 3.91 1.81 12.13
CA LEU A 53 5.21 1.58 11.48
C LEU A 53 5.09 0.46 10.47
N ARG A 54 5.51 0.72 9.22
CA ARG A 54 5.79 -0.33 8.25
C ARG A 54 7.29 -0.61 8.16
N ALA A 55 7.69 -1.85 8.04
CA ALA A 55 9.06 -2.21 7.66
C ALA A 55 9.07 -3.55 6.92
N GLY A 56 9.71 -3.61 5.75
CA GLY A 56 9.93 -4.87 5.05
C GLY A 56 11.10 -5.63 5.67
N ILE A 57 10.86 -6.85 6.12
CA ILE A 57 11.92 -7.71 6.69
C ILE A 57 12.29 -8.87 5.77
N TRP A 58 11.41 -9.21 4.86
CA TRP A 58 11.61 -10.15 3.76
C TRP A 58 11.41 -9.40 2.44
N LYS A 59 12.40 -9.44 1.55
CA LYS A 59 12.39 -8.65 0.30
C LYS A 59 12.43 -9.56 -0.92
N PRO A 60 11.31 -9.75 -1.65
CA PRO A 60 11.33 -10.46 -2.92
C PRO A 60 12.10 -9.62 -3.95
N ARG A 61 13.29 -10.03 -4.33
CA ARG A 61 14.12 -9.31 -5.29
C ARG A 61 13.97 -9.87 -6.69
N THR A 62 13.98 -8.97 -7.67
CA THR A 62 13.95 -9.36 -9.10
C THR A 62 15.29 -9.95 -9.54
N ARG A 63 16.40 -9.50 -8.94
CA ARG A 63 17.75 -9.98 -9.24
C ARG A 63 18.38 -10.57 -7.98
N PRO A 64 19.15 -11.67 -8.11
CA PRO A 64 19.94 -12.19 -7.00
C PRO A 64 21.05 -11.21 -6.61
N ASN A 65 21.71 -11.45 -5.50
CA ASN A 65 22.81 -10.63 -4.95
C ASN A 65 22.40 -9.18 -4.56
N CYS A 66 21.13 -8.95 -4.26
CA CYS A 66 20.64 -7.72 -3.63
C CYS A 66 20.32 -8.00 -2.15
N PHE A 67 20.21 -6.95 -1.33
CA PHE A 67 19.77 -7.10 0.05
C PHE A 67 18.35 -7.72 0.11
N GLU A 68 18.24 -8.92 0.67
CA GLU A 68 16.99 -9.70 0.70
C GLU A 68 16.17 -9.50 1.98
N GLY A 69 16.63 -8.58 2.85
CA GLY A 69 16.04 -8.33 4.17
C GLY A 69 16.76 -9.11 5.27
N VAL A 70 16.46 -8.77 6.50
CA VAL A 70 17.05 -9.37 7.71
C VAL A 70 16.26 -10.58 8.21
N GLY A 71 15.11 -10.86 7.60
CA GLY A 71 14.25 -11.96 8.02
C GLY A 71 13.62 -11.72 9.39
N SER A 72 13.41 -12.81 10.12
CA SER A 72 12.69 -12.82 11.39
C SER A 72 13.36 -12.02 12.50
N GLU A 73 14.66 -11.70 12.39
CA GLU A 73 15.34 -10.81 13.33
C GLU A 73 14.69 -9.42 13.36
N GLY A 74 14.25 -8.92 12.20
CA GLY A 74 13.52 -7.66 12.10
C GLY A 74 12.22 -7.63 12.91
N LEU A 75 11.57 -8.79 13.13
CA LEU A 75 10.40 -8.86 14.01
C LEU A 75 10.73 -8.49 15.45
N VAL A 76 11.91 -8.87 15.96
CA VAL A 76 12.37 -8.52 17.31
C VAL A 76 12.53 -7.00 17.43
N TRP A 77 13.12 -6.37 16.41
CA TRP A 77 13.30 -4.91 16.38
C TRP A 77 11.96 -4.16 16.30
N MET A 78 11.05 -4.63 15.45
CA MET A 78 9.70 -4.07 15.34
C MET A 78 8.90 -4.25 16.63
N LYS A 79 9.07 -5.38 17.31
CA LYS A 79 8.45 -5.64 18.62
C LYS A 79 8.93 -4.66 19.69
N ARG A 80 10.21 -4.27 19.64
CA ARG A 80 10.73 -3.22 20.49
C ARG A 80 10.04 -1.88 20.23
N VAL A 81 9.83 -1.50 18.97
CA VAL A 81 9.06 -0.29 18.61
C VAL A 81 7.65 -0.33 19.19
N GLN A 82 6.94 -1.47 19.05
CA GLN A 82 5.60 -1.65 19.61
C GLN A 82 5.59 -1.45 21.13
N ARG A 83 6.54 -2.07 21.84
CA ARG A 83 6.63 -2.03 23.30
C ARG A 83 7.05 -0.66 23.83
N GLU A 84 8.11 -0.04 23.26
CA GLU A 84 8.73 1.16 23.81
C GLU A 84 8.13 2.46 23.27
N LEU A 85 7.63 2.44 22.04
CA LEU A 85 7.02 3.61 21.41
C LEU A 85 5.48 3.54 21.37
N GLY A 86 4.87 2.39 21.64
CA GLY A 86 3.42 2.20 21.57
C GLY A 86 2.85 2.32 20.15
N MET A 87 3.69 2.20 19.12
CA MET A 87 3.25 2.22 17.72
C MET A 87 2.74 0.82 17.34
N LYS A 88 1.75 0.78 16.45
CA LYS A 88 1.38 -0.45 15.75
C LYS A 88 2.46 -0.79 14.73
N ILE A 89 2.63 -2.09 14.43
CA ILE A 89 3.66 -2.56 13.51
C ILE A 89 3.06 -3.37 12.37
N SER A 90 3.61 -3.18 11.17
CA SER A 90 3.18 -3.87 9.95
C SER A 90 4.38 -4.35 9.13
N THR A 91 4.25 -5.52 8.50
CA THR A 91 5.28 -6.07 7.62
C THR A 91 4.69 -6.79 6.41
N GLU A 92 5.52 -6.97 5.35
CA GLU A 92 5.16 -7.74 4.15
C GLU A 92 5.23 -9.24 4.43
N VAL A 93 4.25 -9.98 3.92
CA VAL A 93 4.28 -11.43 3.86
C VAL A 93 4.16 -11.91 2.41
N ALA A 94 4.88 -12.97 2.06
CA ALA A 94 4.91 -13.50 0.70
C ALA A 94 4.70 -15.02 0.65
N ASN A 95 4.62 -15.69 1.78
CA ASN A 95 4.40 -17.13 1.90
C ASN A 95 3.88 -17.50 3.30
N VAL A 96 3.52 -18.76 3.48
CA VAL A 96 2.97 -19.32 4.71
C VAL A 96 3.91 -19.15 5.91
N LYS A 97 5.21 -19.35 5.72
CA LYS A 97 6.20 -19.20 6.80
C LYS A 97 6.23 -17.75 7.32
N HIS A 98 6.22 -16.76 6.43
CA HIS A 98 6.18 -15.35 6.83
C HIS A 98 4.92 -15.02 7.61
N VAL A 99 3.77 -15.57 7.22
CA VAL A 99 2.50 -15.39 7.96
C VAL A 99 2.63 -15.91 9.38
N TYR A 100 3.07 -17.16 9.56
CA TYR A 100 3.19 -17.74 10.89
C TYR A 100 4.19 -17.02 11.79
N GLU A 101 5.33 -16.60 11.26
CA GLU A 101 6.33 -15.86 12.02
C GLU A 101 5.82 -14.47 12.44
N ALA A 102 5.13 -13.76 11.55
CA ALA A 102 4.53 -12.45 11.84
C ALA A 102 3.41 -12.57 12.89
N LEU A 103 2.51 -13.55 12.76
CA LEU A 103 1.45 -13.81 13.74
C LEU A 103 2.03 -14.18 15.10
N LYS A 104 3.02 -15.08 15.15
CA LYS A 104 3.72 -15.47 16.37
C LYS A 104 4.40 -14.28 17.08
N ALA A 105 4.93 -13.35 16.31
CA ALA A 105 5.54 -12.12 16.83
C ALA A 105 4.50 -11.08 17.29
N GLY A 106 3.21 -11.26 16.99
CA GLY A 106 2.16 -10.30 17.32
C GLY A 106 2.26 -9.01 16.52
N VAL A 107 2.50 -9.13 15.20
CA VAL A 107 2.38 -8.02 14.25
C VAL A 107 0.92 -7.58 14.18
N ASP A 108 0.66 -6.28 14.16
CA ASP A 108 -0.71 -5.72 14.24
C ASP A 108 -1.42 -5.73 12.87
N MET A 109 -0.69 -5.67 11.77
CA MET A 109 -1.23 -5.63 10.41
C MET A 109 -0.23 -6.24 9.42
N LEU A 110 -0.71 -6.92 8.40
CA LEU A 110 0.10 -7.46 7.31
C LEU A 110 -0.17 -6.74 6.00
N TRP A 111 0.81 -6.72 5.10
CA TRP A 111 0.52 -6.45 3.69
C TRP A 111 1.11 -7.53 2.79
N ILE A 112 0.43 -7.72 1.65
CA ILE A 112 0.83 -8.65 0.60
C ILE A 112 1.40 -7.83 -0.57
N GLY A 113 2.61 -8.16 -0.98
CA GLY A 113 3.32 -7.42 -2.02
C GLY A 113 2.76 -7.65 -3.42
N ALA A 114 3.04 -6.73 -4.34
CA ALA A 114 2.52 -6.72 -5.71
C ALA A 114 2.91 -7.94 -6.56
N ARG A 115 4.05 -8.57 -6.27
CA ARG A 115 4.47 -9.80 -6.96
C ARG A 115 3.75 -11.02 -6.42
N THR A 116 3.43 -11.01 -5.13
CA THR A 116 2.69 -12.08 -4.46
C THR A 116 1.22 -12.02 -4.81
N SER A 117 0.61 -10.82 -4.80
CA SER A 117 -0.81 -10.63 -5.16
C SER A 117 -1.12 -11.00 -6.63
N ALA A 118 -0.10 -10.98 -7.50
CA ALA A 118 -0.21 -11.43 -8.89
C ALA A 118 -0.21 -12.97 -9.05
N ASN A 119 0.02 -13.73 -7.97
CA ASN A 119 0.10 -15.18 -8.03
C ASN A 119 -1.06 -15.84 -7.26
N PRO A 120 -2.08 -16.40 -7.95
CA PRO A 120 -3.25 -17.00 -7.30
C PRO A 120 -2.92 -18.16 -6.36
N PHE A 121 -1.86 -18.94 -6.63
CA PHE A 121 -1.44 -20.04 -5.74
C PHE A 121 -0.87 -19.50 -4.43
N ALA A 122 0.04 -18.54 -4.49
CA ALA A 122 0.60 -17.90 -3.30
C ALA A 122 -0.48 -17.19 -2.48
N MET A 123 -1.44 -16.54 -3.14
CA MET A 123 -2.58 -15.89 -2.49
C MET A 123 -3.47 -16.90 -1.76
N GLN A 124 -3.70 -18.07 -2.38
CA GLN A 124 -4.49 -19.13 -1.73
C GLN A 124 -3.78 -19.69 -0.50
N GLU A 125 -2.48 -20.00 -0.61
CA GLU A 125 -1.69 -20.51 0.53
C GLU A 125 -1.65 -19.51 1.69
N ILE A 126 -1.50 -18.20 1.40
CA ILE A 126 -1.54 -17.14 2.41
C ILE A 126 -2.92 -17.03 3.04
N ALA A 127 -3.99 -17.08 2.23
CA ALA A 127 -5.36 -17.03 2.72
C ALA A 127 -5.66 -18.21 3.66
N ASP A 128 -5.23 -19.42 3.30
CA ASP A 128 -5.40 -20.62 4.13
C ASP A 128 -4.60 -20.50 5.46
N ALA A 129 -3.40 -19.93 5.41
CA ALA A 129 -2.57 -19.71 6.61
C ALA A 129 -3.16 -18.65 7.57
N LEU A 130 -3.93 -17.71 7.03
CA LEU A 130 -4.60 -16.65 7.81
C LEU A 130 -6.00 -17.05 8.32
N LYS A 131 -6.51 -18.17 7.90
CA LYS A 131 -7.85 -18.66 8.30
C LYS A 131 -8.01 -18.71 9.81
N GLY A 132 -9.08 -18.11 10.30
CA GLY A 132 -9.38 -18.06 11.74
C GLY A 132 -8.66 -16.95 12.51
N THR A 133 -7.91 -16.10 11.84
CA THR A 133 -7.33 -14.87 12.42
C THR A 133 -8.23 -13.66 12.16
N ASP A 134 -8.08 -12.63 12.98
CA ASP A 134 -8.77 -11.32 12.81
C ASP A 134 -7.76 -10.20 12.45
N ILE A 135 -6.58 -10.59 11.96
CA ILE A 135 -5.53 -9.62 11.62
C ILE A 135 -5.90 -8.81 10.36
N PRO A 136 -5.77 -7.48 10.37
CA PRO A 136 -5.93 -6.67 9.18
C PRO A 136 -4.88 -7.01 8.10
N VAL A 137 -5.32 -7.11 6.84
CA VAL A 137 -4.46 -7.42 5.70
C VAL A 137 -4.68 -6.42 4.57
N LEU A 138 -3.62 -5.74 4.15
CA LEU A 138 -3.63 -4.88 2.98
C LEU A 138 -3.02 -5.61 1.78
N VAL A 139 -3.67 -5.52 0.62
CA VAL A 139 -3.22 -6.17 -0.61
C VAL A 139 -2.77 -5.14 -1.64
N LYS A 140 -1.47 -5.13 -1.97
CA LYS A 140 -0.98 -4.29 -3.08
C LYS A 140 -1.57 -4.76 -4.40
N ASN A 141 -1.90 -3.82 -5.30
CA ASN A 141 -2.27 -4.17 -6.66
C ASN A 141 -1.19 -5.04 -7.31
N PRO A 142 -1.56 -5.99 -8.19
CA PRO A 142 -0.62 -6.72 -9.03
C PRO A 142 0.32 -5.80 -9.79
N VAL A 143 1.50 -6.31 -10.16
CA VAL A 143 2.47 -5.53 -10.98
C VAL A 143 1.84 -5.14 -12.32
N ASN A 144 1.09 -6.06 -12.93
CA ASN A 144 0.36 -5.81 -14.18
C ASN A 144 -0.98 -5.09 -13.91
N PRO A 145 -1.45 -4.27 -14.85
CA PRO A 145 -2.72 -3.53 -14.73
C PRO A 145 -3.93 -4.45 -14.98
N ASP A 146 -4.19 -5.34 -14.03
CA ASP A 146 -5.28 -6.32 -14.07
C ASP A 146 -6.14 -6.22 -12.80
N VAL A 147 -7.33 -5.60 -12.95
CA VAL A 147 -8.25 -5.37 -11.83
C VAL A 147 -8.89 -6.68 -11.36
N GLU A 148 -9.18 -7.61 -12.28
CA GLU A 148 -9.82 -8.88 -11.92
C GLU A 148 -8.84 -9.79 -11.13
N LEU A 149 -7.55 -9.75 -11.48
CA LEU A 149 -6.53 -10.45 -10.72
C LEU A 149 -6.39 -9.87 -9.29
N TRP A 150 -6.51 -8.54 -9.15
CA TRP A 150 -6.50 -7.89 -7.84
C TRP A 150 -7.72 -8.28 -7.02
N ILE A 151 -8.92 -8.24 -7.61
CA ILE A 151 -10.17 -8.67 -6.97
C ILE A 151 -10.09 -10.15 -6.56
N GLY A 152 -9.60 -11.01 -7.42
CA GLY A 152 -9.43 -12.43 -7.11
C GLY A 152 -8.51 -12.69 -5.90
N ALA A 153 -7.51 -11.83 -5.67
CA ALA A 153 -6.69 -11.90 -4.46
C ALA A 153 -7.50 -11.52 -3.20
N LEU A 154 -8.35 -10.48 -3.27
CA LEU A 154 -9.22 -10.07 -2.16
C LEU A 154 -10.28 -11.14 -1.84
N GLU A 155 -10.89 -11.71 -2.88
CA GLU A 155 -11.89 -12.78 -2.74
C GLU A 155 -11.33 -13.98 -1.99
N ARG A 156 -10.10 -14.43 -2.29
CA ARG A 156 -9.48 -15.57 -1.59
C ARG A 156 -9.33 -15.32 -0.09
N LEU A 157 -8.89 -14.12 0.29
CA LEU A 157 -8.78 -13.74 1.70
C LEU A 157 -10.16 -13.70 2.38
N ASN A 158 -11.14 -13.12 1.70
CA ASN A 158 -12.49 -13.00 2.25
C ASN A 158 -13.19 -14.37 2.37
N MET A 159 -13.00 -15.27 1.38
CA MET A 159 -13.49 -16.66 1.46
C MET A 159 -12.82 -17.46 2.56
N ALA A 160 -11.58 -17.14 2.94
CA ALA A 160 -10.90 -17.74 4.10
C ALA A 160 -11.43 -17.19 5.45
N GLY A 161 -12.32 -16.20 5.41
CA GLY A 161 -12.99 -15.62 6.58
C GLY A 161 -12.41 -14.29 7.05
N LEU A 162 -11.40 -13.72 6.36
CA LEU A 162 -10.87 -12.41 6.69
C LEU A 162 -11.88 -11.33 6.27
N LYS A 163 -12.14 -10.38 7.18
CA LYS A 163 -13.06 -9.26 6.94
C LYS A 163 -12.37 -7.90 7.01
N LYS A 164 -11.22 -7.80 7.69
CA LYS A 164 -10.39 -6.60 7.78
C LYS A 164 -9.41 -6.58 6.61
N ILE A 165 -9.92 -6.33 5.41
CA ILE A 165 -9.15 -6.32 4.17
C ILE A 165 -9.18 -4.91 3.57
N GLY A 166 -8.00 -4.42 3.18
CA GLY A 166 -7.85 -3.19 2.43
C GLY A 166 -6.91 -3.37 1.25
N VAL A 167 -6.79 -2.35 0.43
CA VAL A 167 -5.94 -2.34 -0.74
C VAL A 167 -4.86 -1.27 -0.67
N ILE A 168 -3.71 -1.54 -1.29
CA ILE A 168 -2.64 -0.56 -1.49
C ILE A 168 -2.43 -0.38 -2.99
N HIS A 169 -2.68 0.83 -3.46
CA HIS A 169 -2.37 1.22 -4.83
C HIS A 169 -0.93 1.73 -4.90
N ARG A 170 -0.06 1.00 -5.64
CA ARG A 170 1.37 1.30 -5.78
C ARG A 170 1.79 1.59 -7.22
N GLY A 171 0.82 1.80 -8.14
CA GLY A 171 1.04 1.90 -9.56
C GLY A 171 1.33 0.56 -10.24
N PHE A 172 1.40 0.59 -11.55
CA PHE A 172 1.55 -0.58 -12.41
C PHE A 172 2.83 -0.48 -13.25
N SER A 173 3.41 -1.62 -13.62
CA SER A 173 4.49 -1.63 -14.57
C SER A 173 3.98 -1.21 -15.95
N ALA A 174 4.76 -0.38 -16.64
CA ALA A 174 4.51 0.00 -18.01
C ALA A 174 5.82 -0.07 -18.81
N TYR A 175 5.71 -0.48 -20.06
CA TYR A 175 6.87 -0.50 -20.98
C TYR A 175 7.26 0.91 -21.43
N VAL A 176 6.28 1.81 -21.46
CA VAL A 176 6.47 3.19 -21.90
C VAL A 176 7.24 4.00 -20.84
N LYS A 177 8.16 4.86 -21.29
CA LYS A 177 8.87 5.78 -20.39
C LYS A 177 7.88 6.75 -19.71
N SER A 178 7.95 6.80 -18.40
CA SER A 178 7.16 7.73 -17.56
C SER A 178 8.10 8.46 -16.61
N LYS A 179 7.65 9.61 -16.07
CA LYS A 179 8.33 10.26 -14.95
C LYS A 179 8.24 9.40 -13.68
N TYR A 180 7.22 8.55 -13.59
CA TYR A 180 6.99 7.64 -12.48
C TYR A 180 7.68 6.29 -12.70
N ARG A 181 8.10 5.66 -11.61
CA ARG A 181 8.64 4.30 -11.62
C ARG A 181 7.55 3.27 -11.98
N ASN A 182 6.35 3.48 -11.47
CA ASN A 182 5.17 2.69 -11.78
C ASN A 182 4.03 3.64 -12.12
N VAL A 183 3.43 3.46 -13.29
CA VAL A 183 2.37 4.35 -13.77
C VAL A 183 1.13 4.18 -12.90
N PRO A 184 0.53 5.25 -12.36
CA PRO A 184 -0.55 5.13 -11.41
C PRO A 184 -1.82 4.49 -11.99
N GLN A 185 -2.19 4.79 -13.27
CA GLN A 185 -3.43 4.29 -13.88
C GLN A 185 -4.62 4.36 -12.91
N TRP A 186 -4.93 5.57 -12.45
CA TRP A 186 -5.88 5.86 -11.36
C TRP A 186 -7.26 5.24 -11.56
N GLN A 187 -7.68 5.01 -12.81
CA GLN A 187 -8.94 4.35 -13.15
C GLN A 187 -9.10 2.97 -12.50
N LEU A 188 -7.99 2.22 -12.29
CA LEU A 188 -8.07 0.87 -11.73
C LEU A 188 -8.40 0.87 -10.23
N PRO A 189 -7.72 1.64 -9.35
CA PRO A 189 -8.15 1.75 -7.96
C PRO A 189 -9.54 2.42 -7.82
N ILE A 190 -9.89 3.38 -8.67
CA ILE A 190 -11.25 3.96 -8.70
C ILE A 190 -12.29 2.87 -8.98
N GLU A 191 -12.01 1.95 -9.90
CA GLU A 191 -12.91 0.81 -10.18
C GLU A 191 -13.04 -0.12 -8.97
N ILE A 192 -11.96 -0.37 -8.22
CA ILE A 192 -12.04 -1.13 -6.94
C ILE A 192 -12.96 -0.41 -5.95
N LYS A 193 -12.78 0.89 -5.73
CA LYS A 193 -13.61 1.66 -4.79
C LYS A 193 -15.09 1.72 -5.24
N ARG A 194 -15.33 1.77 -6.55
CA ARG A 194 -16.69 1.71 -7.11
C ARG A 194 -17.36 0.37 -6.85
N ARG A 195 -16.64 -0.75 -6.98
CA ARG A 195 -17.18 -2.11 -6.71
C ARG A 195 -17.32 -2.40 -5.23
N PHE A 196 -16.42 -1.87 -4.41
CA PHE A 196 -16.33 -2.10 -2.97
C PHE A 196 -16.19 -0.76 -2.22
N PRO A 197 -17.29 0.00 -2.04
CA PRO A 197 -17.24 1.34 -1.44
C PRO A 197 -16.64 1.38 -0.03
N ASP A 198 -16.87 0.33 0.78
CA ASP A 198 -16.35 0.20 2.15
C ASP A 198 -14.89 -0.30 2.22
N MET A 199 -14.25 -0.57 1.06
CA MET A 199 -12.86 -1.04 1.02
C MET A 199 -11.91 0.09 1.43
N LEU A 200 -11.09 -0.17 2.46
CA LEU A 200 -9.97 0.71 2.80
C LEU A 200 -9.00 0.79 1.63
N MET A 201 -8.76 1.99 1.13
CA MET A 201 -7.89 2.24 -0.03
C MET A 201 -6.73 3.16 0.33
N ILE A 202 -5.53 2.62 0.33
CA ILE A 202 -4.27 3.29 0.66
C ILE A 202 -3.46 3.51 -0.62
N CYS A 203 -2.92 4.71 -0.81
CA CYS A 203 -1.96 4.98 -1.88
C CYS A 203 -0.52 4.80 -1.38
N ASP A 204 0.33 4.23 -2.23
CA ASP A 204 1.79 4.11 -2.02
C ASP A 204 2.54 5.06 -2.98
N PRO A 205 2.66 6.34 -2.62
CA PRO A 205 3.30 7.33 -3.49
C PRO A 205 4.79 7.05 -3.69
N SER A 206 5.46 6.39 -2.74
CA SER A 206 6.87 6.05 -2.84
C SER A 206 7.15 5.11 -4.01
N HIS A 207 6.34 4.05 -4.15
CA HIS A 207 6.51 3.10 -5.24
C HIS A 207 5.97 3.61 -6.58
N ILE A 208 4.95 4.46 -6.58
CA ILE A 208 4.48 5.14 -7.80
C ILE A 208 5.58 6.04 -8.32
N SER A 209 6.07 6.95 -7.50
CA SER A 209 7.05 7.97 -7.92
C SER A 209 8.43 7.38 -8.22
N GLY A 210 8.94 6.49 -7.37
CA GLY A 210 10.30 5.98 -7.44
C GLY A 210 11.36 7.03 -7.09
N LYS A 211 10.94 8.27 -6.79
CA LYS A 211 11.79 9.41 -6.44
C LYS A 211 11.08 10.27 -5.40
N ARG A 212 11.84 10.75 -4.41
CA ARG A 212 11.28 11.56 -3.31
C ARG A 212 10.63 12.86 -3.75
N GLU A 213 11.10 13.45 -4.85
CA GLU A 213 10.61 14.72 -5.40
C GLU A 213 9.14 14.69 -5.85
N TYR A 214 8.61 13.51 -6.22
CA TYR A 214 7.23 13.35 -6.68
C TYR A 214 6.27 12.82 -5.62
N ILE A 215 6.74 12.51 -4.41
CA ILE A 215 5.89 11.94 -3.35
C ILE A 215 4.76 12.90 -2.97
N GLN A 216 5.07 14.20 -2.83
CA GLN A 216 4.08 15.23 -2.50
C GLN A 216 2.97 15.31 -3.56
N GLU A 217 3.35 15.35 -4.84
CA GLU A 217 2.42 15.41 -5.97
C GLU A 217 1.49 14.18 -5.99
N VAL A 218 2.07 12.97 -5.93
CA VAL A 218 1.29 11.73 -5.96
C VAL A 218 0.41 11.58 -4.72
N SER A 219 0.88 12.02 -3.55
CA SER A 219 0.09 12.02 -2.33
C SER A 219 -1.12 12.93 -2.44
N GLN A 220 -0.95 14.15 -3.00
CA GLN A 220 -2.06 15.07 -3.22
C GLN A 220 -3.08 14.50 -4.21
N GLN A 221 -2.61 13.93 -5.34
CA GLN A 221 -3.51 13.28 -6.30
C GLN A 221 -4.34 12.17 -5.67
N ALA A 222 -3.73 11.36 -4.77
CA ALA A 222 -4.48 10.32 -4.06
C ALA A 222 -5.55 10.92 -3.14
N MET A 223 -5.24 12.00 -2.41
CA MET A 223 -6.22 12.70 -1.56
C MET A 223 -7.35 13.30 -2.40
N ASP A 224 -7.02 13.93 -3.52
CA ASP A 224 -8.00 14.51 -4.46
C ASP A 224 -8.91 13.43 -5.08
N LEU A 225 -8.46 12.17 -5.15
CA LEU A 225 -9.23 11.02 -5.64
C LEU A 225 -9.93 10.23 -4.51
N GLY A 226 -9.95 10.75 -3.28
CA GLY A 226 -10.67 10.14 -2.18
C GLY A 226 -10.08 8.85 -1.64
N PHE A 227 -8.77 8.72 -1.67
CA PHE A 227 -8.11 7.64 -0.98
C PHE A 227 -8.18 7.85 0.53
N ASP A 228 -8.36 6.77 1.27
CA ASP A 228 -8.52 6.80 2.72
C ASP A 228 -7.18 7.04 3.46
N GLY A 229 -6.04 6.97 2.75
CA GLY A 229 -4.73 7.21 3.38
C GLY A 229 -3.53 6.90 2.48
N LEU A 230 -2.35 6.96 3.10
CA LEU A 230 -1.05 6.82 2.45
C LEU A 230 -0.17 5.79 3.17
N ILE A 231 0.61 5.03 2.40
CA ILE A 231 1.74 4.25 2.91
C ILE A 231 3.04 4.77 2.28
N ILE A 232 3.90 5.38 3.09
CA ILE A 232 5.08 6.10 2.61
C ILE A 232 6.36 5.49 3.15
N GLU A 233 7.35 5.31 2.28
CA GLU A 233 8.67 4.86 2.69
C GLU A 233 9.46 6.01 3.33
N SER A 234 9.85 5.80 4.59
CA SER A 234 10.61 6.76 5.38
C SER A 234 11.77 6.09 6.09
N HIS A 235 12.92 6.71 6.06
CA HIS A 235 14.16 6.22 6.64
C HIS A 235 14.89 7.35 7.38
N ILE A 236 15.52 7.05 8.51
CA ILE A 236 16.23 8.09 9.28
C ILE A 236 17.36 8.76 8.49
N CYS A 237 17.99 8.02 7.60
CA CYS A 237 19.04 8.49 6.69
C CYS A 237 18.87 7.80 5.31
N PRO A 238 18.00 8.31 4.41
CA PRO A 238 17.67 7.64 3.16
C PRO A 238 18.87 7.39 2.23
N GLU A 239 19.91 8.20 2.33
CA GLU A 239 21.09 8.16 1.45
C GLU A 239 21.92 6.88 1.62
N ILE A 240 21.86 6.26 2.80
CA ILE A 240 22.58 5.01 3.11
C ILE A 240 21.70 3.78 3.11
N ALA A 241 20.41 3.93 2.75
CA ALA A 241 19.47 2.82 2.75
C ALA A 241 19.88 1.71 1.78
N LEU A 242 19.80 0.46 2.23
CA LEU A 242 20.16 -0.73 1.44
C LEU A 242 19.12 -1.07 0.35
N SER A 243 17.93 -0.46 0.42
CA SER A 243 16.88 -0.65 -0.57
C SER A 243 16.13 0.64 -0.85
N ASP A 244 15.81 0.87 -2.12
CA ASP A 244 14.94 1.94 -2.63
C ASP A 244 15.26 3.34 -2.06
N ALA A 245 16.55 3.66 -1.85
CA ALA A 245 17.06 4.90 -1.25
C ALA A 245 16.49 6.18 -1.89
N ALA A 246 16.31 6.19 -3.21
CA ALA A 246 15.89 7.37 -3.97
C ALA A 246 14.44 7.80 -3.68
N GLN A 247 13.60 6.89 -3.21
CA GLN A 247 12.16 7.14 -2.98
C GLN A 247 11.78 7.27 -1.51
N GLN A 248 12.72 7.06 -0.58
CA GLN A 248 12.48 7.22 0.85
C GLN A 248 12.66 8.68 1.29
N VAL A 249 11.81 9.15 2.18
CA VAL A 249 11.92 10.47 2.81
C VAL A 249 12.35 10.35 4.26
N THR A 250 12.91 11.41 4.84
CA THR A 250 13.14 11.44 6.29
C THR A 250 11.82 11.62 7.04
N PRO A 251 11.72 11.23 8.34
CA PRO A 251 10.53 11.53 9.15
C PRO A 251 10.18 13.02 9.19
N THR A 252 11.18 13.91 9.17
CA THR A 252 10.96 15.36 9.08
C THR A 252 10.33 15.77 7.76
N SER A 253 10.89 15.29 6.64
CA SER A 253 10.32 15.56 5.31
C SER A 253 8.92 14.97 5.17
N LEU A 254 8.65 13.80 5.76
CA LEU A 254 7.30 13.22 5.77
C LEU A 254 6.32 14.18 6.47
N ARG A 255 6.67 14.70 7.65
CA ARG A 255 5.83 15.66 8.37
C ARG A 255 5.53 16.91 7.54
N GLU A 256 6.53 17.42 6.80
CA GLU A 256 6.36 18.57 5.91
C GLU A 256 5.42 18.25 4.74
N ILE A 257 5.56 17.05 4.14
CA ILE A 257 4.67 16.57 3.07
C ILE A 257 3.22 16.51 3.59
N LEU A 258 3.00 15.83 4.72
CA LEU A 258 1.67 15.68 5.29
C LEU A 258 1.04 17.02 5.67
N GLY A 259 1.83 17.97 6.19
CA GLY A 259 1.35 19.32 6.55
C GLY A 259 0.97 20.20 5.34
N LYS A 260 1.38 19.82 4.14
CA LYS A 260 1.03 20.53 2.88
C LYS A 260 -0.16 19.91 2.15
N LEU A 261 -0.61 18.72 2.56
CA LEU A 261 -1.74 18.07 1.90
C LEU A 261 -3.03 18.86 2.16
N ILE A 262 -3.75 19.10 1.10
CA ILE A 262 -5.10 19.66 1.13
C ILE A 262 -6.05 18.46 1.17
N ILE A 263 -6.74 18.29 2.31
CA ILE A 263 -7.76 17.27 2.46
C ILE A 263 -9.09 17.96 2.18
N ARG A 264 -9.78 17.44 1.16
CA ARG A 264 -11.09 17.97 0.77
C ARG A 264 -12.16 17.05 1.30
N ASP A 265 -13.25 17.64 1.78
CA ASP A 265 -14.47 16.89 2.10
C ASP A 265 -15.03 16.38 0.77
N ILE A 266 -14.98 15.08 0.58
CA ILE A 266 -15.52 14.42 -0.61
C ILE A 266 -17.00 14.13 -0.34
N ASP A 267 -17.77 15.16 -0.10
CA ASP A 267 -19.23 15.02 -0.17
C ASP A 267 -19.60 14.70 -1.62
N SER A 268 -20.51 13.75 -1.78
CA SER A 268 -20.99 13.23 -3.06
C SER A 268 -21.54 14.31 -4.03
N GLU A 269 -21.63 15.55 -3.58
CA GLU A 269 -22.08 16.73 -4.32
C GLU A 269 -20.94 17.63 -4.85
N ASN A 270 -19.67 17.30 -4.57
CA ASN A 270 -18.57 18.10 -5.10
C ASN A 270 -18.45 17.91 -6.62
N ILE A 271 -18.95 18.92 -7.34
CA ILE A 271 -19.03 18.95 -8.81
C ILE A 271 -17.61 18.84 -9.42
N GLU A 272 -16.63 19.51 -8.87
CA GLU A 272 -15.24 19.51 -9.32
C GLU A 272 -14.58 18.11 -9.21
N TYR A 273 -14.93 17.35 -8.17
CA TYR A 273 -14.46 15.96 -8.02
C TYR A 273 -15.09 15.03 -9.08
N LYS A 274 -16.39 15.20 -9.35
CA LYS A 274 -17.09 14.45 -10.42
C LYS A 274 -16.52 14.78 -11.79
N GLU A 275 -16.27 16.05 -12.07
CA GLU A 275 -15.65 16.51 -13.31
C GLU A 275 -14.25 15.94 -13.50
N ASN A 276 -13.39 15.95 -12.47
CA ASN A 276 -12.06 15.37 -12.53
C ASN A 276 -12.08 13.85 -12.77
N ILE A 277 -13.02 13.12 -12.15
CA ILE A 277 -13.21 11.68 -12.41
C ILE A 277 -13.73 11.44 -13.82
N ASP A 278 -14.67 12.22 -14.28
CA ASP A 278 -15.23 12.09 -15.62
C ASP A 278 -14.24 12.49 -16.72
N GLU A 279 -13.37 13.47 -16.46
CA GLU A 279 -12.23 13.78 -17.34
C GLU A 279 -11.21 12.63 -17.39
N LEU A 280 -10.87 12.04 -16.26
CA LEU A 280 -9.99 10.86 -16.20
C LEU A 280 -10.60 9.66 -16.93
N ARG A 281 -11.91 9.46 -16.83
CA ARG A 281 -12.66 8.44 -17.57
C ARG A 281 -12.66 8.71 -19.07
N ALA A 282 -12.88 9.95 -19.48
CA ALA A 282 -12.89 10.36 -20.90
C ALA A 282 -11.50 10.21 -21.53
N GLN A 283 -10.42 10.58 -20.84
CA GLN A 283 -9.05 10.39 -21.30
C GLN A 283 -8.74 8.91 -21.53
N ASN A 284 -9.15 8.03 -20.62
CA ASN A 284 -8.96 6.59 -20.76
C ASN A 284 -9.74 5.97 -21.92
N THR A 285 -10.96 6.44 -22.15
CA THR A 285 -11.76 5.97 -23.29
C THR A 285 -11.11 6.36 -24.61
N THR A 286 -10.52 7.54 -24.67
CA THR A 286 -9.82 8.04 -25.86
C THR A 286 -8.51 7.30 -26.12
N GLU A 287 -7.74 6.98 -25.08
CA GLU A 287 -6.51 6.18 -25.19
C GLU A 287 -6.80 4.74 -25.60
N ARG A 288 -7.82 4.10 -25.02
CA ARG A 288 -8.25 2.76 -25.37
C ARG A 288 -8.70 2.67 -26.84
N ASN A 289 -9.48 3.64 -27.30
CA ASN A 289 -9.89 3.72 -28.71
C ASN A 289 -8.72 3.95 -29.67
N ARG A 290 -7.68 4.70 -29.26
CA ARG A 290 -6.45 4.86 -30.06
C ARG A 290 -5.64 3.58 -30.13
N GLU A 291 -5.54 2.83 -29.04
CA GLU A 291 -4.86 1.53 -29.01
C GLU A 291 -5.58 0.47 -29.82
N GLU A 292 -6.93 0.40 -29.76
CA GLU A 292 -7.74 -0.51 -30.59
C GLU A 292 -7.61 -0.18 -32.08
N VAL A 293 -7.60 1.08 -32.44
CA VAL A 293 -7.40 1.51 -33.86
C VAL A 293 -5.98 1.18 -34.34
N ALA A 294 -4.95 1.33 -33.47
CA ALA A 294 -3.58 0.98 -33.80
C ALA A 294 -3.35 -0.53 -33.95
N LEU A 295 -4.13 -1.36 -33.25
CA LEU A 295 -4.09 -2.83 -33.34
C LEU A 295 -4.86 -3.37 -34.57
N THR A 296 -5.87 -2.65 -35.04
CA THR A 296 -6.69 -3.06 -36.22
C THR A 296 -6.10 -2.55 -37.55
N SER A 297 -5.10 -1.65 -37.49
CA SER A 297 -4.45 -1.09 -38.69
C SER A 297 -3.09 -1.75 -39.04
N LYS A 298 -2.78 -2.88 -38.44
CA LYS A 298 -1.66 -3.78 -38.78
C LYS A 298 -2.20 -5.13 -39.25
#